data_e61cab68623fb233f42e4abeecd851e7
#
_entry.id   e61cab68623fb233f42e4abeecd851e7
#
_cell.length_a   1.000
_cell.length_b   1.000
_cell.length_c   1.000
_cell.angle_alpha   90.00
_cell.angle_beta   90.00
_cell.angle_gamma   90.00
#
_symmetry.space_group_name_H-M   'P 1'
#
loop_
_entity.id
_entity.type
_entity.pdbx_description
1 polymer ?
#
loop_
_entity_poly.entity_id
_entity_poly.type
_entity_poly.pdbx_seq_one_letter_code
_entity_poly.pdbx_strand_id
1 'polypeptide(L)'
;MATRNVATVFGGSGFIGRYIVKRLAHKGYVVRVAVRDTEAALFLKPMGAVGQVVPLHASVANEATVHRAVEGADLVVNTVGILAEQRPGDFRLIHAEGAGRVARLAAAAGVARLVHISAIGADPNAASRYAATKGEGEAQMRAAFSAVTILRPSLVFGPEDHLFNRFAAMARLSPVMPVICGDTKFQPVYVGDVADAVMAALSRPDAAGATYELGGPRVWQFRELLAYILKETGRRRRMMDVPMGLARVQARVMEMVPGKPLTRDQLLMLQTDNVVTPNTPGLQDLGVVPTPVELVVPLYLRRFQPGGGRRPLPSGDPSGRTTDLSYQTKD
;
A
#
# COMPACT_ATOMS: atom_id res chain seq x y z
N MET A 1 13.07 23.46 -25.93
CA MET A 1 12.37 23.17 -24.65
C MET A 1 12.77 21.75 -24.25
N ALA A 2 13.34 21.55 -23.04
CA ALA A 2 13.61 20.20 -22.58
C ALA A 2 12.28 19.45 -22.47
N THR A 3 12.15 18.33 -23.16
CA THR A 3 10.99 17.44 -23.04
C THR A 3 10.95 16.92 -21.60
N ARG A 4 9.96 17.36 -20.82
CA ARG A 4 9.76 16.86 -19.46
C ARG A 4 9.26 15.42 -19.56
N ASN A 5 9.93 14.49 -18.88
CA ASN A 5 9.50 13.11 -18.78
C ASN A 5 8.13 13.03 -18.07
N VAL A 6 7.22 12.25 -18.63
CA VAL A 6 5.85 12.07 -18.10
C VAL A 6 5.71 10.73 -17.43
N ALA A 7 5.21 10.71 -16.21
CA ALA A 7 4.87 9.50 -15.49
C ALA A 7 3.35 9.44 -15.21
N THR A 8 2.71 8.32 -15.48
CA THR A 8 1.30 8.11 -15.13
C THR A 8 1.19 7.14 -13.96
N VAL A 9 0.47 7.56 -12.91
CA VAL A 9 0.22 6.73 -11.71
C VAL A 9 -1.27 6.45 -11.60
N PHE A 10 -1.67 5.23 -11.96
CA PHE A 10 -3.04 4.75 -11.72
C PHE A 10 -3.24 4.48 -10.23
N GLY A 11 -4.30 5.06 -9.64
CA GLY A 11 -4.54 4.99 -8.19
C GLY A 11 -3.63 5.92 -7.37
N GLY A 12 -3.06 6.98 -7.99
CA GLY A 12 -2.09 7.86 -7.35
C GLY A 12 -2.60 8.64 -6.14
N SER A 13 -3.92 8.81 -5.96
CA SER A 13 -4.50 9.40 -4.74
C SER A 13 -4.66 8.40 -3.58
N GLY A 14 -4.47 7.09 -3.84
CA GLY A 14 -4.54 6.04 -2.84
C GLY A 14 -3.38 6.06 -1.85
N PHE A 15 -3.41 5.12 -0.89
CA PHE A 15 -2.43 5.03 0.19
C PHE A 15 -0.99 4.92 -0.34
N ILE A 16 -0.68 3.92 -1.18
CA ILE A 16 0.67 3.74 -1.75
C ILE A 16 0.94 4.80 -2.82
N GLY A 17 -0.06 5.06 -3.68
CA GLY A 17 0.08 5.94 -4.84
C GLY A 17 0.57 7.34 -4.50
N ARG A 18 0.08 7.96 -3.41
CA ARG A 18 0.50 9.31 -3.00
C ARG A 18 1.99 9.44 -2.69
N TYR A 19 2.58 8.40 -2.12
CA TYR A 19 4.02 8.36 -1.83
C TYR A 19 4.85 8.22 -3.10
N ILE A 20 4.34 7.50 -4.09
CA ILE A 20 4.97 7.37 -5.41
C ILE A 20 4.87 8.67 -6.19
N VAL A 21 3.69 9.32 -6.22
CA VAL A 21 3.47 10.63 -6.87
C VAL A 21 4.47 11.65 -6.31
N LYS A 22 4.62 11.74 -4.99
CA LYS A 22 5.58 12.65 -4.35
C LYS A 22 7.01 12.40 -4.83
N ARG A 23 7.45 11.15 -4.90
CA ARG A 23 8.82 10.80 -5.32
C ARG A 23 9.07 11.09 -6.79
N LEU A 24 8.13 10.77 -7.65
CA LEU A 24 8.21 11.07 -9.09
C LEU A 24 8.27 12.59 -9.33
N ALA A 25 7.46 13.38 -8.62
CA ALA A 25 7.51 14.83 -8.70
C ALA A 25 8.88 15.38 -8.26
N HIS A 26 9.43 14.89 -7.15
CA HIS A 26 10.76 15.29 -6.68
C HIS A 26 11.90 14.87 -7.65
N LYS A 27 11.68 13.82 -8.46
CA LYS A 27 12.61 13.42 -9.53
C LYS A 27 12.44 14.22 -10.84
N GLY A 28 11.55 15.20 -10.84
CA GLY A 28 11.35 16.11 -11.99
C GLY A 28 10.35 15.64 -13.04
N TYR A 29 9.64 14.51 -12.83
CA TYR A 29 8.60 14.06 -13.75
C TYR A 29 7.38 14.97 -13.69
N VAL A 30 6.72 15.16 -14.83
CA VAL A 30 5.31 15.57 -14.85
C VAL A 30 4.47 14.33 -14.51
N VAL A 31 3.73 14.38 -13.41
CA VAL A 31 3.00 13.24 -12.89
C VAL A 31 1.51 13.36 -13.19
N ARG A 32 1.01 12.51 -14.09
CA ARG A 32 -0.42 12.31 -14.30
C ARG A 32 -0.97 11.38 -13.23
N VAL A 33 -1.83 11.90 -12.39
CA VAL A 33 -2.50 11.12 -11.33
C VAL A 33 -3.82 10.59 -11.88
N ALA A 34 -3.80 9.37 -12.42
CA ALA A 34 -4.95 8.71 -13.03
C ALA A 34 -5.90 8.16 -11.97
N VAL A 35 -7.04 8.83 -11.75
CA VAL A 35 -7.99 8.57 -10.66
C VAL A 35 -9.43 8.76 -11.13
N ARG A 36 -10.40 8.14 -10.44
CA ARG A 36 -11.83 8.27 -10.74
C ARG A 36 -12.40 9.62 -10.30
N ASP A 37 -11.89 10.14 -9.19
CA ASP A 37 -12.29 11.42 -8.61
C ASP A 37 -11.07 12.35 -8.59
N THR A 38 -11.06 13.33 -9.48
CA THR A 38 -9.97 14.30 -9.63
C THR A 38 -9.99 15.36 -8.53
N GLU A 39 -11.18 15.72 -8.03
CA GLU A 39 -11.32 16.67 -6.93
C GLU A 39 -10.74 16.10 -5.64
N ALA A 40 -11.06 14.84 -5.32
CA ALA A 40 -10.47 14.15 -4.17
C ALA A 40 -8.95 13.95 -4.27
N ALA A 41 -8.34 14.18 -5.45
CA ALA A 41 -6.90 14.07 -5.67
C ALA A 41 -6.16 15.43 -5.62
N LEU A 42 -6.85 16.55 -5.45
CA LEU A 42 -6.23 17.90 -5.47
C LEU A 42 -5.18 18.11 -4.39
N PHE A 43 -5.28 17.39 -3.26
CA PHE A 43 -4.28 17.45 -2.18
C PHE A 43 -2.87 17.01 -2.60
N LEU A 44 -2.73 16.37 -3.77
CA LEU A 44 -1.45 15.96 -4.33
C LEU A 44 -0.73 17.10 -5.06
N LYS A 45 -1.43 18.13 -5.53
CA LYS A 45 -0.83 19.25 -6.28
C LYS A 45 0.35 19.92 -5.54
N PRO A 46 0.29 20.16 -4.22
CA PRO A 46 1.40 20.74 -3.48
C PRO A 46 2.64 19.85 -3.35
N MET A 47 2.56 18.57 -3.78
CA MET A 47 3.71 17.64 -3.72
C MET A 47 4.75 17.88 -4.82
N GLY A 48 4.49 18.79 -5.76
CA GLY A 48 5.40 19.17 -6.83
C GLY A 48 5.28 20.66 -7.16
N ALA A 49 6.04 21.13 -8.14
CA ALA A 49 5.93 22.48 -8.66
C ALA A 49 4.58 22.72 -9.35
N VAL A 50 4.25 23.99 -9.62
CA VAL A 50 3.01 24.37 -10.31
C VAL A 50 2.92 23.66 -11.68
N GLY A 51 1.80 22.98 -11.91
CA GLY A 51 1.55 22.22 -13.15
C GLY A 51 2.29 20.89 -13.25
N GLN A 52 3.07 20.47 -12.26
CA GLN A 52 3.84 19.23 -12.30
C GLN A 52 3.01 18.00 -11.90
N VAL A 53 2.10 18.13 -10.94
CA VAL A 53 1.19 17.05 -10.52
C VAL A 53 -0.21 17.35 -11.05
N VAL A 54 -0.68 16.51 -11.98
CA VAL A 54 -1.90 16.73 -12.75
C VAL A 54 -2.89 15.59 -12.50
N PRO A 55 -3.95 15.79 -11.70
CA PRO A 55 -5.06 14.85 -11.62
C PRO A 55 -5.74 14.68 -12.98
N LEU A 56 -5.93 13.43 -13.40
CA LEU A 56 -6.54 13.05 -14.67
C LEU A 56 -7.65 12.03 -14.41
N HIS A 57 -8.84 12.29 -14.92
CA HIS A 57 -9.95 11.33 -14.80
C HIS A 57 -9.64 10.06 -15.59
N ALA A 58 -9.50 8.94 -14.88
CA ALA A 58 -9.31 7.63 -15.46
C ALA A 58 -9.84 6.50 -14.55
N SER A 59 -10.44 5.50 -15.19
CA SER A 59 -10.86 4.25 -14.55
C SER A 59 -10.22 3.09 -15.30
N VAL A 60 -9.59 2.17 -14.58
CA VAL A 60 -9.01 0.96 -15.17
C VAL A 60 -10.07 0.04 -15.82
N ALA A 61 -11.34 0.23 -15.47
CA ALA A 61 -12.47 -0.44 -16.10
C ALA A 61 -12.89 0.18 -17.45
N ASN A 62 -12.39 1.37 -17.82
CA ASN A 62 -12.76 2.07 -19.04
C ASN A 62 -11.53 2.28 -19.93
N GLU A 63 -11.55 1.62 -21.10
CA GLU A 63 -10.43 1.59 -22.04
C GLU A 63 -10.03 2.98 -22.57
N ALA A 64 -10.99 3.79 -22.95
CA ALA A 64 -10.74 5.13 -23.49
C ALA A 64 -10.04 6.04 -22.47
N THR A 65 -10.38 5.91 -21.18
CA THR A 65 -9.74 6.71 -20.13
C THR A 65 -8.34 6.22 -19.80
N VAL A 66 -8.10 4.89 -19.87
CA VAL A 66 -6.75 4.32 -19.70
C VAL A 66 -5.87 4.74 -20.88
N HIS A 67 -6.36 4.67 -22.12
CA HIS A 67 -5.62 5.10 -23.32
C HIS A 67 -5.12 6.54 -23.16
N ARG A 68 -6.00 7.49 -22.85
CA ARG A 68 -5.62 8.91 -22.63
C ARG A 68 -4.60 9.08 -21.51
N ALA A 69 -4.67 8.23 -20.48
CA ALA A 69 -3.75 8.33 -19.35
C ALA A 69 -2.34 7.87 -19.69
N VAL A 70 -2.18 6.86 -20.56
CA VAL A 70 -0.87 6.30 -20.94
C VAL A 70 -0.27 6.96 -22.17
N GLU A 71 -1.04 7.65 -22.98
CA GLU A 71 -0.59 8.33 -24.20
C GLU A 71 0.55 9.31 -23.89
N GLY A 72 1.72 9.13 -24.53
CA GLY A 72 2.90 9.96 -24.32
C GLY A 72 3.48 9.90 -22.89
N ALA A 73 3.20 8.85 -22.15
CA ALA A 73 3.85 8.59 -20.87
C ALA A 73 5.15 7.77 -21.07
N ASP A 74 6.24 8.18 -20.44
CA ASP A 74 7.49 7.41 -20.42
C ASP A 74 7.41 6.26 -19.42
N LEU A 75 6.76 6.50 -18.28
CA LEU A 75 6.63 5.57 -17.16
C LEU A 75 5.18 5.41 -16.75
N VAL A 76 4.81 4.18 -16.39
CA VAL A 76 3.49 3.87 -15.83
C VAL A 76 3.64 3.08 -14.53
N VAL A 77 2.89 3.49 -13.51
CA VAL A 77 2.76 2.73 -12.26
C VAL A 77 1.30 2.42 -12.01
N ASN A 78 0.97 1.15 -11.84
CA ASN A 78 -0.37 0.71 -11.48
C ASN A 78 -0.44 0.31 -10.01
N THR A 79 -1.10 1.14 -9.20
CA THR A 79 -1.35 0.88 -7.76
C THR A 79 -2.82 0.58 -7.48
N VAL A 80 -3.65 0.41 -8.52
CA VAL A 80 -5.09 0.20 -8.35
C VAL A 80 -5.36 -1.17 -7.76
N GLY A 81 -6.13 -1.18 -6.69
CA GLY A 81 -6.63 -2.38 -6.04
C GLY A 81 -7.75 -2.05 -5.06
N ILE A 82 -8.58 -3.04 -4.76
CA ILE A 82 -9.66 -2.97 -3.77
C ILE A 82 -9.52 -4.13 -2.80
N LEU A 83 -9.92 -3.93 -1.54
CA LEU A 83 -9.87 -4.96 -0.49
C LEU A 83 -11.22 -5.66 -0.25
N ALA A 84 -12.29 -5.14 -0.86
CA ALA A 84 -13.61 -5.74 -0.82
C ALA A 84 -14.39 -5.34 -2.08
N GLU A 85 -15.18 -6.26 -2.61
CA GLU A 85 -16.07 -5.99 -3.74
C GLU A 85 -17.28 -5.18 -3.26
N GLN A 86 -17.62 -4.12 -3.97
CA GLN A 86 -18.88 -3.42 -3.79
C GLN A 86 -20.00 -4.13 -4.57
N ARG A 87 -19.68 -4.61 -5.78
CA ARG A 87 -20.54 -5.40 -6.64
C ARG A 87 -19.85 -6.73 -6.95
N PRO A 88 -20.59 -7.84 -7.11
CA PRO A 88 -20.00 -9.10 -7.55
C PRO A 88 -19.21 -8.93 -8.86
N GLY A 89 -17.97 -9.41 -8.90
CA GLY A 89 -17.09 -9.29 -10.06
C GLY A 89 -16.15 -8.08 -10.05
N ASP A 90 -16.26 -7.16 -9.08
CA ASP A 90 -15.38 -6.00 -8.99
C ASP A 90 -13.89 -6.40 -8.85
N PHE A 91 -13.58 -7.49 -8.13
CA PHE A 91 -12.21 -7.97 -8.05
C PHE A 91 -11.63 -8.31 -9.42
N ARG A 92 -12.34 -9.10 -10.21
CA ARG A 92 -11.89 -9.49 -11.55
C ARG A 92 -11.77 -8.29 -12.48
N LEU A 93 -12.80 -7.43 -12.49
CA LEU A 93 -12.84 -6.21 -13.31
C LEU A 93 -11.64 -5.29 -13.04
N ILE A 94 -11.24 -5.16 -11.76
CA ILE A 94 -10.21 -4.20 -11.34
C ILE A 94 -8.83 -4.85 -11.30
N HIS A 95 -8.70 -6.03 -10.67
CA HIS A 95 -7.39 -6.65 -10.43
C HIS A 95 -6.87 -7.40 -11.65
N ALA A 96 -7.74 -8.08 -12.41
CA ALA A 96 -7.34 -8.85 -13.59
C ALA A 96 -7.52 -8.04 -14.88
N GLU A 97 -8.75 -7.78 -15.29
CA GLU A 97 -9.05 -7.11 -16.56
C GLU A 97 -8.52 -5.68 -16.63
N GLY A 98 -8.65 -4.94 -15.52
CA GLY A 98 -8.14 -3.57 -15.41
C GLY A 98 -6.62 -3.51 -15.48
N ALA A 99 -5.93 -4.43 -14.80
CA ALA A 99 -4.47 -4.54 -14.85
C ALA A 99 -3.99 -4.92 -16.27
N GLY A 100 -4.59 -5.94 -16.86
CA GLY A 100 -4.27 -6.35 -18.24
C GLY A 100 -4.50 -5.22 -19.25
N ARG A 101 -5.59 -4.45 -19.10
CA ARG A 101 -5.88 -3.28 -19.95
C ARG A 101 -4.80 -2.21 -19.83
N VAL A 102 -4.37 -1.89 -18.60
CA VAL A 102 -3.28 -0.92 -18.38
C VAL A 102 -2.01 -1.40 -19.09
N ALA A 103 -1.63 -2.66 -18.94
CA ALA A 103 -0.42 -3.20 -19.55
C ALA A 103 -0.49 -3.18 -21.09
N ARG A 104 -1.61 -3.63 -21.67
CA ARG A 104 -1.80 -3.66 -23.12
C ARG A 104 -1.74 -2.27 -23.73
N LEU A 105 -2.41 -1.30 -23.13
CA LEU A 105 -2.41 0.08 -23.63
C LEU A 105 -1.08 0.79 -23.39
N ALA A 106 -0.39 0.49 -22.28
CA ALA A 106 0.97 0.99 -22.05
C ALA A 106 1.96 0.45 -23.09
N ALA A 107 1.88 -0.85 -23.42
CA ALA A 107 2.68 -1.43 -24.50
C ALA A 107 2.40 -0.79 -25.85
N ALA A 108 1.13 -0.60 -26.22
CA ALA A 108 0.72 0.04 -27.47
C ALA A 108 1.18 1.52 -27.56
N ALA A 109 1.24 2.21 -26.41
CA ALA A 109 1.70 3.60 -26.32
C ALA A 109 3.25 3.73 -26.29
N GLY A 110 4.00 2.63 -26.33
CA GLY A 110 5.47 2.65 -26.26
C GLY A 110 6.05 3.06 -24.91
N VAL A 111 5.31 2.84 -23.82
CA VAL A 111 5.78 3.11 -22.46
C VAL A 111 7.06 2.33 -22.17
N ALA A 112 8.10 3.02 -21.71
CA ALA A 112 9.42 2.39 -21.51
C ALA A 112 9.46 1.48 -20.26
N ARG A 113 8.72 1.83 -19.20
CA ARG A 113 8.73 1.11 -17.92
C ARG A 113 7.34 1.03 -17.32
N LEU A 114 6.95 -0.16 -16.87
CA LEU A 114 5.68 -0.42 -16.17
C LEU A 114 5.98 -1.15 -14.85
N VAL A 115 5.49 -0.58 -13.75
CA VAL A 115 5.53 -1.21 -12.42
C VAL A 115 4.11 -1.46 -11.94
N HIS A 116 3.85 -2.67 -11.44
CA HIS A 116 2.56 -3.07 -10.90
C HIS A 116 2.66 -3.44 -9.41
N ILE A 117 1.77 -2.87 -8.60
CA ILE A 117 1.64 -3.24 -7.19
C ILE A 117 0.63 -4.38 -7.07
N SER A 118 1.15 -5.56 -6.77
CA SER A 118 0.37 -6.77 -6.46
C SER A 118 0.26 -6.98 -4.93
N ALA A 119 0.33 -8.20 -4.46
CA ALA A 119 0.38 -8.56 -3.03
C ALA A 119 1.05 -9.92 -2.85
N ILE A 120 1.69 -10.16 -1.69
CA ILE A 120 2.13 -11.51 -1.30
C ILE A 120 0.92 -12.44 -1.30
N GLY A 121 1.10 -13.66 -1.80
CA GLY A 121 0.05 -14.66 -1.95
C GLY A 121 -0.82 -14.50 -3.20
N ALA A 122 -0.47 -13.60 -4.13
CA ALA A 122 -1.13 -13.52 -5.43
C ALA A 122 -0.88 -14.81 -6.24
N ASP A 123 -1.93 -15.61 -6.42
CA ASP A 123 -1.90 -16.90 -7.13
C ASP A 123 -3.26 -17.12 -7.78
N PRO A 124 -3.34 -17.37 -9.09
CA PRO A 124 -4.62 -17.65 -9.79
C PRO A 124 -5.43 -18.79 -9.18
N ASN A 125 -4.77 -19.73 -8.50
CA ASN A 125 -5.39 -20.89 -7.84
C ASN A 125 -5.70 -20.68 -6.36
N ALA A 126 -5.49 -19.47 -5.83
CA ALA A 126 -5.75 -19.18 -4.42
C ALA A 126 -7.22 -19.34 -4.05
N ALA A 127 -7.50 -19.80 -2.83
CA ALA A 127 -8.87 -19.94 -2.31
C ALA A 127 -9.55 -18.57 -2.10
N SER A 128 -8.80 -17.51 -1.78
CA SER A 128 -9.28 -16.15 -1.70
C SER A 128 -9.45 -15.55 -3.11
N ARG A 129 -10.62 -14.98 -3.37
CA ARG A 129 -10.92 -14.30 -4.64
C ARG A 129 -10.02 -13.09 -4.87
N TYR A 130 -9.69 -12.36 -3.80
CA TYR A 130 -8.71 -11.29 -3.85
C TYR A 130 -7.36 -11.79 -4.38
N ALA A 131 -6.79 -12.82 -3.74
CA ALA A 131 -5.50 -13.37 -4.12
C ALA A 131 -5.52 -13.99 -5.53
N ALA A 132 -6.61 -14.73 -5.88
CA ALA A 132 -6.79 -15.31 -7.19
C ALA A 132 -6.82 -14.25 -8.30
N THR A 133 -7.62 -13.19 -8.14
CA THR A 133 -7.72 -12.13 -9.14
C THR A 133 -6.47 -11.25 -9.23
N LYS A 134 -5.69 -11.11 -8.14
CA LYS A 134 -4.35 -10.49 -8.19
C LYS A 134 -3.39 -11.33 -9.02
N GLY A 135 -3.37 -12.66 -8.84
CA GLY A 135 -2.57 -13.59 -9.64
C GLY A 135 -2.96 -13.59 -11.12
N GLU A 136 -4.27 -13.61 -11.43
CA GLU A 136 -4.77 -13.45 -12.79
C GLU A 136 -4.31 -12.12 -13.42
N GLY A 137 -4.33 -11.04 -12.64
CA GLY A 137 -3.88 -9.72 -13.07
C GLY A 137 -2.39 -9.68 -13.41
N GLU A 138 -1.55 -10.30 -12.59
CA GLU A 138 -0.13 -10.44 -12.88
C GLU A 138 0.12 -11.22 -14.18
N ALA A 139 -0.60 -12.31 -14.41
CA ALA A 139 -0.49 -13.10 -15.63
C ALA A 139 -0.87 -12.28 -16.86
N GLN A 140 -1.98 -11.54 -16.81
CA GLN A 140 -2.41 -10.67 -17.91
C GLN A 140 -1.42 -9.52 -18.17
N MET A 141 -0.86 -8.93 -17.11
CA MET A 141 0.16 -7.90 -17.24
C MET A 141 1.41 -8.41 -17.95
N ARG A 142 1.92 -9.59 -17.55
CA ARG A 142 3.11 -10.20 -18.18
C ARG A 142 2.86 -10.55 -19.64
N ALA A 143 1.67 -11.08 -19.96
CA ALA A 143 1.30 -11.41 -21.33
C ALA A 143 1.25 -10.18 -22.25
N ALA A 144 0.82 -9.03 -21.72
CA ALA A 144 0.67 -7.80 -22.49
C ALA A 144 1.93 -6.91 -22.48
N PHE A 145 2.75 -6.98 -21.42
CA PHE A 145 3.96 -6.18 -21.22
C PHE A 145 5.02 -7.05 -20.53
N SER A 146 5.81 -7.78 -21.29
CA SER A 146 6.78 -8.78 -20.78
C SER A 146 7.82 -8.18 -19.80
N ALA A 147 8.18 -6.90 -19.97
CA ALA A 147 9.12 -6.19 -19.12
C ALA A 147 8.47 -5.56 -17.85
N VAL A 148 7.22 -5.91 -17.50
CA VAL A 148 6.56 -5.39 -16.29
C VAL A 148 7.29 -5.84 -15.04
N THR A 149 7.63 -4.89 -14.16
CA THR A 149 8.10 -5.21 -12.81
C THR A 149 6.92 -5.35 -11.87
N ILE A 150 6.82 -6.47 -11.17
CA ILE A 150 5.75 -6.74 -10.21
C ILE A 150 6.30 -6.65 -8.79
N LEU A 151 5.67 -5.81 -7.98
CA LEU A 151 5.99 -5.69 -6.56
C LEU A 151 4.84 -6.29 -5.74
N ARG A 152 5.15 -7.28 -4.91
CA ARG A 152 4.22 -7.96 -4.02
C ARG A 152 4.50 -7.54 -2.57
N PRO A 153 3.92 -6.45 -2.08
CA PRO A 153 4.08 -6.09 -0.67
C PRO A 153 3.31 -7.05 0.23
N SER A 154 3.87 -7.27 1.43
CA SER A 154 3.14 -7.77 2.59
C SER A 154 2.18 -6.68 3.09
N LEU A 155 1.72 -6.79 4.34
CA LEU A 155 0.90 -5.78 4.99
C LEU A 155 1.60 -4.41 4.98
N VAL A 156 1.09 -3.46 4.20
CA VAL A 156 1.67 -2.12 4.11
C VAL A 156 1.18 -1.26 5.28
N PHE A 157 2.10 -0.62 5.99
CA PHE A 157 1.79 0.30 7.09
C PHE A 157 2.31 1.72 6.84
N GLY A 158 1.69 2.69 7.53
CA GLY A 158 2.02 4.12 7.45
C GLY A 158 0.88 5.00 7.96
N PRO A 159 1.05 6.32 7.94
CA PRO A 159 0.08 7.26 8.55
C PRO A 159 -1.37 7.08 8.09
N GLU A 160 -1.60 6.64 6.86
CA GLU A 160 -2.93 6.44 6.26
C GLU A 160 -3.31 4.97 6.11
N ASP A 161 -2.61 4.03 6.78
CA ASP A 161 -2.95 2.61 6.72
C ASP A 161 -4.33 2.29 7.30
N HIS A 162 -4.86 1.16 6.87
CA HIS A 162 -6.16 0.71 7.37
C HIS A 162 -6.06 -0.18 8.60
N LEU A 163 -4.98 -0.95 8.80
CA LEU A 163 -4.90 -1.93 9.86
C LEU A 163 -4.63 -1.28 11.21
N PHE A 164 -3.47 -0.61 11.37
CA PHE A 164 -3.08 0.00 12.64
C PHE A 164 -4.07 1.07 13.08
N ASN A 165 -4.49 1.94 12.15
CA ASN A 165 -5.46 2.99 12.43
C ASN A 165 -6.82 2.43 12.85
N ARG A 166 -7.30 1.38 12.20
CA ARG A 166 -8.59 0.77 12.49
C ARG A 166 -8.61 0.10 13.86
N PHE A 167 -7.57 -0.70 14.17
CA PHE A 167 -7.49 -1.36 15.48
C PHE A 167 -7.23 -0.36 16.61
N ALA A 168 -6.46 0.70 16.37
CA ALA A 168 -6.31 1.81 17.32
C ALA A 168 -7.63 2.55 17.59
N ALA A 169 -8.43 2.81 16.55
CA ALA A 169 -9.76 3.39 16.68
C ALA A 169 -10.71 2.45 17.47
N MET A 170 -10.69 1.15 17.16
CA MET A 170 -11.47 0.15 17.87
C MET A 170 -11.05 0.06 19.36
N ALA A 171 -9.77 0.08 19.67
CA ALA A 171 -9.26 0.10 21.04
C ALA A 171 -9.73 1.33 21.82
N ARG A 172 -10.07 2.43 21.15
CA ARG A 172 -10.63 3.63 21.78
C ARG A 172 -12.07 3.43 22.25
N LEU A 173 -12.86 2.67 21.50
CA LEU A 173 -14.30 2.53 21.71
C LEU A 173 -14.68 1.24 22.45
N SER A 174 -13.97 0.14 22.19
CA SER A 174 -14.31 -1.17 22.75
C SER A 174 -13.44 -1.53 23.96
N PRO A 175 -13.99 -2.15 25.01
CA PRO A 175 -13.21 -2.71 26.13
C PRO A 175 -12.50 -4.01 25.76
N VAL A 176 -12.88 -4.62 24.64
CA VAL A 176 -12.35 -5.90 24.16
C VAL A 176 -11.74 -5.74 22.77
N MET A 177 -10.61 -6.40 22.53
CA MET A 177 -9.96 -6.52 21.21
C MET A 177 -10.19 -7.94 20.69
N PRO A 178 -11.03 -8.14 19.66
CA PRO A 178 -11.22 -9.46 19.06
C PRO A 178 -9.97 -9.86 18.25
N VAL A 179 -9.55 -11.09 18.42
CA VAL A 179 -8.41 -11.69 17.71
C VAL A 179 -8.93 -12.85 16.86
N ILE A 180 -8.79 -12.76 15.56
CA ILE A 180 -9.13 -13.81 14.60
C ILE A 180 -7.82 -14.29 13.98
N CYS A 181 -7.53 -15.59 14.01
CA CYS A 181 -6.27 -16.15 13.50
C CYS A 181 -5.05 -15.46 14.11
N GLY A 182 -4.95 -15.40 15.44
CA GLY A 182 -3.90 -14.65 16.15
C GLY A 182 -2.47 -15.09 15.83
N ASP A 183 -2.27 -16.34 15.42
CA ASP A 183 -0.96 -16.93 15.13
C ASP A 183 -0.50 -16.71 13.68
N THR A 184 -1.38 -16.21 12.81
CA THR A 184 -1.02 -15.88 11.42
C THR A 184 0.10 -14.85 11.39
N LYS A 185 1.10 -15.11 10.57
CA LYS A 185 2.30 -14.29 10.47
C LYS A 185 2.17 -13.23 9.37
N PHE A 186 2.67 -12.05 9.69
CA PHE A 186 2.78 -10.92 8.77
C PHE A 186 4.20 -10.37 8.81
N GLN A 187 4.63 -9.80 7.70
CA GLN A 187 5.92 -9.11 7.61
C GLN A 187 5.71 -7.65 7.18
N PRO A 188 5.14 -6.80 8.06
CA PRO A 188 4.69 -5.46 7.68
C PRO A 188 5.79 -4.64 7.05
N VAL A 189 5.48 -3.99 5.91
CA VAL A 189 6.39 -3.16 5.14
C VAL A 189 5.95 -1.69 5.18
N TYR A 190 6.90 -0.78 5.38
CA TYR A 190 6.61 0.66 5.41
C TYR A 190 6.24 1.17 4.01
N VAL A 191 5.19 1.99 3.91
CA VAL A 191 4.73 2.55 2.62
C VAL A 191 5.80 3.39 1.92
N GLY A 192 6.68 4.03 2.68
CA GLY A 192 7.85 4.73 2.16
C GLY A 192 8.79 3.80 1.41
N ASP A 193 9.11 2.65 2.01
CA ASP A 193 10.01 1.65 1.41
C ASP A 193 9.38 1.03 0.15
N VAL A 194 8.05 0.80 0.14
CA VAL A 194 7.33 0.36 -1.07
C VAL A 194 7.46 1.39 -2.18
N ALA A 195 7.33 2.68 -1.86
CA ALA A 195 7.48 3.73 -2.88
C ALA A 195 8.95 3.88 -3.35
N ASP A 196 9.93 3.68 -2.47
CA ASP A 196 11.36 3.65 -2.84
C ASP A 196 11.67 2.43 -3.72
N ALA A 197 11.08 1.26 -3.44
CA ALA A 197 11.17 0.08 -4.28
C ALA A 197 10.60 0.33 -5.70
N VAL A 198 9.47 1.05 -5.82
CA VAL A 198 8.96 1.48 -7.13
C VAL A 198 9.95 2.35 -7.88
N MET A 199 10.54 3.34 -7.19
CA MET A 199 11.54 4.22 -7.81
C MET A 199 12.80 3.46 -8.26
N ALA A 200 13.26 2.51 -7.47
CA ALA A 200 14.37 1.63 -7.82
C ALA A 200 14.01 0.77 -9.04
N ALA A 201 12.84 0.14 -9.05
CA ALA A 201 12.35 -0.69 -10.16
C ALA A 201 12.23 0.09 -11.48
N LEU A 202 11.81 1.37 -11.43
CA LEU A 202 11.70 2.24 -12.58
C LEU A 202 13.07 2.63 -13.17
N SER A 203 14.11 2.75 -12.32
CA SER A 203 15.44 3.22 -12.72
C SER A 203 16.41 2.10 -13.12
N ARG A 204 16.17 0.86 -12.68
CA ARG A 204 17.06 -0.28 -12.86
C ARG A 204 16.66 -1.12 -14.07
N PRO A 205 17.56 -1.33 -15.05
CA PRO A 205 17.28 -2.19 -16.21
C PRO A 205 17.03 -3.66 -15.83
N ASP A 206 17.73 -4.16 -14.82
CA ASP A 206 17.66 -5.54 -14.33
C ASP A 206 16.36 -5.85 -13.56
N ALA A 207 15.60 -4.83 -13.16
CA ALA A 207 14.28 -5.01 -12.56
C ALA A 207 13.17 -5.31 -13.59
N ALA A 208 13.44 -5.11 -14.89
CA ALA A 208 12.46 -5.35 -15.95
C ALA A 208 12.07 -6.83 -16.02
N GLY A 209 10.75 -7.12 -15.99
CA GLY A 209 10.20 -8.48 -16.01
C GLY A 209 10.30 -9.23 -14.67
N ALA A 210 10.98 -8.67 -13.68
CA ALA A 210 11.17 -9.30 -12.38
C ALA A 210 9.97 -9.15 -11.44
N THR A 211 9.91 -10.03 -10.43
CA THR A 211 8.97 -9.94 -9.31
C THR A 211 9.75 -9.83 -8.01
N TYR A 212 9.32 -8.91 -7.16
CA TYR A 212 9.91 -8.70 -5.83
C TYR A 212 8.82 -8.82 -4.76
N GLU A 213 9.11 -9.55 -3.69
CA GLU A 213 8.26 -9.61 -2.51
C GLU A 213 8.79 -8.65 -1.44
N LEU A 214 7.93 -7.71 -1.01
CA LEU A 214 8.36 -6.63 -0.15
C LEU A 214 7.86 -6.87 1.28
N GLY A 215 8.77 -7.27 2.16
CA GLY A 215 8.54 -7.44 3.60
C GLY A 215 9.39 -6.48 4.42
N GLY A 216 8.92 -6.16 5.61
CA GLY A 216 9.69 -5.40 6.60
C GLY A 216 10.79 -6.27 7.25
N PRO A 217 11.56 -5.69 8.19
CA PRO A 217 12.72 -6.38 8.77
C PRO A 217 12.34 -7.49 9.76
N ARG A 218 11.08 -7.52 10.23
CA ARG A 218 10.62 -8.49 11.25
C ARG A 218 9.29 -9.12 10.85
N VAL A 219 9.18 -10.41 11.11
CA VAL A 219 7.92 -11.17 11.06
C VAL A 219 7.22 -11.05 12.41
N TRP A 220 5.92 -10.78 12.38
CA TRP A 220 5.05 -10.60 13.53
C TRP A 220 3.89 -11.59 13.46
N GLN A 221 3.47 -12.15 14.58
CA GLN A 221 2.14 -12.76 14.68
C GLN A 221 1.07 -11.66 14.73
N PHE A 222 -0.11 -11.95 14.21
CA PHE A 222 -1.21 -10.98 14.23
C PHE A 222 -1.57 -10.53 15.64
N ARG A 223 -1.54 -11.46 16.59
CA ARG A 223 -1.73 -11.17 18.02
C ARG A 223 -0.67 -10.19 18.56
N GLU A 224 0.58 -10.35 18.17
CA GLU A 224 1.65 -9.44 18.58
C GLU A 224 1.43 -8.02 18.02
N LEU A 225 0.98 -7.89 16.76
CA LEU A 225 0.63 -6.60 16.18
C LEU A 225 -0.49 -5.91 16.94
N LEU A 226 -1.54 -6.65 17.33
CA LEU A 226 -2.64 -6.10 18.13
C LEU A 226 -2.17 -5.68 19.52
N ALA A 227 -1.34 -6.48 20.18
CA ALA A 227 -0.74 -6.14 21.48
C ALA A 227 0.12 -4.88 21.38
N TYR A 228 0.90 -4.76 20.30
CA TYR A 228 1.72 -3.59 20.01
C TYR A 228 0.85 -2.32 19.83
N ILE A 229 -0.24 -2.41 19.06
CA ILE A 229 -1.19 -1.29 18.90
C ILE A 229 -1.78 -0.86 20.26
N LEU A 230 -2.15 -1.80 21.12
CA LEU A 230 -2.65 -1.49 22.46
C LEU A 230 -1.60 -0.78 23.31
N LYS A 231 -0.36 -1.23 23.25
CA LYS A 231 0.78 -0.62 23.95
C LYS A 231 0.98 0.82 23.47
N GLU A 232 1.12 1.04 22.15
CA GLU A 232 1.39 2.36 21.57
C GLU A 232 0.24 3.37 21.78
N THR A 233 -1.00 2.87 21.83
CA THR A 233 -2.17 3.71 22.15
C THR A 233 -2.38 3.92 23.65
N GLY A 234 -1.55 3.31 24.52
CA GLY A 234 -1.66 3.41 25.98
C GLY A 234 -2.96 2.82 26.52
N ARG A 235 -3.54 1.84 25.84
CA ARG A 235 -4.83 1.25 26.18
C ARG A 235 -4.70 -0.20 26.64
N ARG A 236 -5.26 -0.49 27.81
CA ARG A 236 -5.37 -1.86 28.34
C ARG A 236 -6.71 -2.43 27.92
N ARG A 237 -6.72 -3.34 26.94
CA ARG A 237 -7.92 -4.04 26.46
C ARG A 237 -7.70 -5.55 26.58
N ARG A 238 -8.76 -6.27 26.93
CA ARG A 238 -8.71 -7.74 26.95
C ARG A 238 -8.72 -8.24 25.50
N MET A 239 -7.71 -8.95 25.09
CA MET A 239 -7.71 -9.66 23.81
C MET A 239 -8.50 -10.95 23.96
N MET A 240 -9.45 -11.17 23.06
CA MET A 240 -10.31 -12.37 23.07
C MET A 240 -10.24 -13.06 21.72
N ASP A 241 -9.89 -14.34 21.75
CA ASP A 241 -9.89 -15.17 20.55
C ASP A 241 -11.33 -15.40 20.08
N VAL A 242 -11.53 -15.16 18.78
CA VAL A 242 -12.81 -15.39 18.11
C VAL A 242 -12.70 -16.68 17.30
N PRO A 243 -13.44 -17.73 17.66
CA PRO A 243 -13.46 -18.96 16.89
C PRO A 243 -13.86 -18.72 15.42
N MET A 244 -13.24 -19.43 14.49
CA MET A 244 -13.45 -19.22 13.05
C MET A 244 -14.92 -19.37 12.63
N GLY A 245 -15.68 -20.27 13.26
CA GLY A 245 -17.12 -20.42 12.99
C GLY A 245 -17.90 -19.12 13.28
N LEU A 246 -17.64 -18.50 14.43
CA LEU A 246 -18.25 -17.23 14.80
C LEU A 246 -17.77 -16.08 13.91
N ALA A 247 -16.47 -16.04 13.58
CA ALA A 247 -15.92 -15.06 12.68
C ALA A 247 -16.56 -15.10 11.29
N ARG A 248 -16.86 -16.31 10.76
CA ARG A 248 -17.56 -16.47 9.47
C ARG A 248 -18.99 -15.93 9.51
N VAL A 249 -19.72 -16.18 10.59
CA VAL A 249 -21.07 -15.61 10.78
C VAL A 249 -20.99 -14.08 10.85
N GLN A 250 -20.07 -13.56 11.65
CA GLN A 250 -19.84 -12.13 11.78
C GLN A 250 -19.49 -11.48 10.43
N ALA A 251 -18.58 -12.09 9.66
CA ALA A 251 -18.20 -11.58 8.33
C ALA A 251 -19.40 -11.54 7.37
N ARG A 252 -20.25 -12.58 7.39
CA ARG A 252 -21.48 -12.60 6.56
C ARG A 252 -22.40 -11.44 6.87
N VAL A 253 -22.59 -11.10 8.14
CA VAL A 253 -23.40 -9.95 8.55
C VAL A 253 -22.69 -8.63 8.16
N MET A 254 -21.40 -8.54 8.38
CA MET A 254 -20.61 -7.33 8.06
C MET A 254 -20.47 -7.06 6.56
N GLU A 255 -20.61 -8.06 5.70
CA GLU A 255 -20.69 -7.88 4.23
C GLU A 255 -21.95 -7.10 3.80
N MET A 256 -23.00 -7.05 4.64
CA MET A 256 -24.22 -6.29 4.37
C MET A 256 -24.12 -4.82 4.81
N VAL A 257 -23.12 -4.49 5.64
CA VAL A 257 -22.90 -3.12 6.16
C VAL A 257 -22.10 -2.30 5.13
N PRO A 258 -22.48 -1.03 4.88
CA PRO A 258 -21.67 -0.14 4.04
C PRO A 258 -20.21 -0.11 4.49
N GLY A 259 -19.28 -0.17 3.50
CA GLY A 259 -17.84 -0.23 3.79
C GLY A 259 -17.30 -1.63 4.08
N LYS A 260 -18.16 -2.65 4.26
CA LYS A 260 -17.81 -4.07 4.45
C LYS A 260 -16.58 -4.26 5.34
N PRO A 261 -16.67 -3.92 6.63
CA PRO A 261 -15.51 -3.86 7.51
C PRO A 261 -14.80 -5.21 7.69
N LEU A 262 -15.48 -6.33 7.50
CA LEU A 262 -14.90 -7.67 7.50
C LEU A 262 -15.65 -8.50 6.45
N THR A 263 -14.91 -9.21 5.58
CA THR A 263 -15.49 -10.09 4.58
C THR A 263 -15.02 -11.53 4.77
N ARG A 264 -15.81 -12.50 4.25
CA ARG A 264 -15.41 -13.91 4.26
C ARG A 264 -14.12 -14.14 3.49
N ASP A 265 -13.87 -13.40 2.42
CA ASP A 265 -12.65 -13.48 1.64
C ASP A 265 -11.43 -13.01 2.46
N GLN A 266 -11.58 -11.92 3.24
CA GLN A 266 -10.54 -11.49 4.18
C GLN A 266 -10.25 -12.54 5.27
N LEU A 267 -11.27 -13.28 5.73
CA LEU A 267 -11.04 -14.39 6.66
C LEU A 267 -10.25 -15.54 6.03
N LEU A 268 -10.43 -15.82 4.74
CA LEU A 268 -9.60 -16.80 4.02
C LEU A 268 -8.15 -16.32 3.93
N MET A 269 -7.93 -15.05 3.63
CA MET A 269 -6.58 -14.46 3.61
C MET A 269 -5.90 -14.53 4.99
N LEU A 270 -6.64 -14.31 6.07
CA LEU A 270 -6.11 -14.40 7.45
C LEU A 270 -5.70 -15.82 7.87
N GLN A 271 -6.05 -16.86 7.13
CA GLN A 271 -5.65 -18.24 7.43
C GLN A 271 -4.29 -18.61 6.82
N THR A 272 -3.71 -17.73 6.03
CA THR A 272 -2.42 -17.95 5.35
C THR A 272 -1.43 -16.88 5.79
N ASP A 273 -0.20 -17.29 6.08
CA ASP A 273 0.88 -16.37 6.43
C ASP A 273 1.16 -15.40 5.27
N ASN A 274 1.34 -14.14 5.61
CA ASN A 274 1.66 -13.07 4.66
C ASN A 274 3.08 -12.57 4.89
N VAL A 275 4.04 -13.43 4.56
CA VAL A 275 5.48 -13.23 4.73
C VAL A 275 6.20 -13.45 3.42
N VAL A 276 7.37 -12.85 3.26
CA VAL A 276 8.22 -13.04 2.06
C VAL A 276 8.63 -14.50 1.94
N THR A 277 8.50 -15.04 0.74
CA THR A 277 8.92 -16.40 0.41
C THR A 277 10.45 -16.49 0.45
N PRO A 278 11.03 -17.52 1.08
CA PRO A 278 12.48 -17.70 1.08
C PRO A 278 13.08 -17.69 -0.33
N ASN A 279 14.23 -17.05 -0.48
CA ASN A 279 14.97 -16.91 -1.75
C ASN A 279 14.25 -16.14 -2.87
N THR A 280 13.17 -15.41 -2.56
CA THR A 280 12.54 -14.49 -3.50
C THR A 280 13.21 -13.12 -3.40
N PRO A 281 13.52 -12.45 -4.52
CA PRO A 281 14.06 -11.09 -4.49
C PRO A 281 13.14 -10.12 -3.72
N GLY A 282 13.73 -9.21 -2.94
CA GLY A 282 12.99 -8.31 -2.07
C GLY A 282 13.51 -6.87 -2.07
N LEU A 283 13.24 -6.14 -0.98
CA LEU A 283 13.65 -4.74 -0.82
C LEU A 283 15.17 -4.55 -0.95
N GLN A 284 15.96 -5.45 -0.35
CA GLN A 284 17.41 -5.34 -0.34
C GLN A 284 18.02 -5.48 -1.74
N ASP A 285 17.44 -6.34 -2.59
CA ASP A 285 17.85 -6.50 -3.99
C ASP A 285 17.58 -5.24 -4.82
N LEU A 286 16.59 -4.45 -4.41
CA LEU A 286 16.32 -3.12 -4.96
C LEU A 286 17.15 -2.00 -4.30
N GLY A 287 18.02 -2.33 -3.35
CA GLY A 287 18.83 -1.36 -2.61
C GLY A 287 18.05 -0.56 -1.56
N VAL A 288 16.89 -1.06 -1.14
CA VAL A 288 16.03 -0.41 -0.13
C VAL A 288 16.21 -1.10 1.23
N VAL A 289 16.56 -0.32 2.25
CA VAL A 289 16.67 -0.82 3.62
C VAL A 289 15.29 -0.80 4.28
N PRO A 290 14.78 -1.96 4.76
CA PRO A 290 13.44 -2.02 5.34
C PRO A 290 13.33 -1.24 6.65
N THR A 291 12.30 -0.39 6.77
CA THR A 291 12.03 0.43 7.95
C THR A 291 11.21 -0.36 8.99
N PRO A 292 11.67 -0.44 10.26
CA PRO A 292 10.92 -1.11 11.33
C PRO A 292 9.59 -0.43 11.67
N VAL A 293 8.60 -1.24 12.04
CA VAL A 293 7.28 -0.79 12.51
C VAL A 293 7.42 0.20 13.67
N GLU A 294 8.36 -0.07 14.57
CA GLU A 294 8.61 0.67 15.80
C GLU A 294 9.07 2.11 15.57
N LEU A 295 9.65 2.43 14.41
CA LEU A 295 10.10 3.79 14.07
C LEU A 295 8.95 4.68 13.57
N VAL A 296 7.93 4.11 12.95
CA VAL A 296 6.92 4.89 12.23
C VAL A 296 5.56 4.87 12.93
N VAL A 297 5.12 3.69 13.39
CA VAL A 297 3.77 3.51 13.96
C VAL A 297 3.51 4.41 15.17
N PRO A 298 4.44 4.59 16.14
CA PRO A 298 4.21 5.46 17.28
C PRO A 298 3.89 6.90 16.89
N LEU A 299 4.48 7.40 15.80
CA LEU A 299 4.32 8.79 15.36
C LEU A 299 2.88 9.13 15.00
N TYR A 300 2.18 8.22 14.32
CA TYR A 300 0.80 8.48 13.88
C TYR A 300 -0.26 7.86 14.80
N LEU A 301 0.04 6.82 15.57
CA LEU A 301 -0.89 6.28 16.57
C LEU A 301 -1.02 7.16 17.81
N ARG A 302 -0.13 8.09 18.04
CA ARG A 302 -0.19 9.07 19.13
C ARG A 302 -1.56 9.76 19.24
N ARG A 303 -2.21 10.04 18.11
CA ARG A 303 -3.55 10.65 18.06
C ARG A 303 -4.65 9.80 18.73
N PHE A 304 -4.43 8.49 18.92
CA PHE A 304 -5.36 7.57 19.56
C PHE A 304 -5.12 7.40 21.08
N GLN A 305 -4.03 7.95 21.60
CA GLN A 305 -3.73 7.93 23.03
C GLN A 305 -4.75 8.74 23.83
N PRO A 306 -4.94 8.44 25.13
CA PRO A 306 -5.76 9.25 26.02
C PRO A 306 -5.27 10.73 26.01
N GLY A 307 -6.21 11.67 25.89
CA GLY A 307 -5.87 13.09 25.76
C GLY A 307 -5.46 13.54 24.36
N GLY A 308 -5.61 12.68 23.32
CA GLY A 308 -5.37 13.02 21.92
C GLY A 308 -3.89 13.33 21.60
N GLY A 309 -2.96 12.70 22.33
CA GLY A 309 -1.54 12.89 22.11
C GLY A 309 -0.97 14.23 22.57
N ARG A 310 -1.75 15.01 23.31
CA ARG A 310 -1.30 16.32 23.88
C ARG A 310 -0.32 16.20 25.05
N ARG A 311 -0.06 14.99 25.55
CA ARG A 311 1.00 14.81 26.56
C ARG A 311 2.35 15.07 25.88
N PRO A 312 3.22 15.91 26.48
CA PRO A 312 4.61 16.03 26.05
C PRO A 312 5.21 14.61 25.98
N LEU A 313 6.07 14.37 25.00
CA LEU A 313 6.93 13.19 25.07
C LEU A 313 7.64 13.22 26.42
N PRO A 314 7.77 12.10 27.16
CA PRO A 314 8.61 12.10 28.34
C PRO A 314 9.98 12.64 27.90
N SER A 315 10.35 13.75 28.47
CA SER A 315 11.68 14.35 28.36
C SER A 315 12.64 13.41 29.11
N GLY A 316 13.17 12.45 28.41
CA GLY A 316 14.07 11.45 28.94
C GLY A 316 14.79 10.80 27.78
N ASP A 317 15.78 11.51 27.25
CA ASP A 317 16.93 10.86 26.62
C ASP A 317 17.70 10.13 27.74
N PRO A 318 17.70 8.80 27.77
CA PRO A 318 18.48 8.07 28.77
C PRO A 318 19.99 8.23 28.56
N SER A 319 20.44 8.92 27.50
CA SER A 319 21.86 9.13 27.18
C SER A 319 22.41 10.49 27.60
N GLY A 320 21.56 11.42 28.07
CA GLY A 320 22.02 12.74 28.56
C GLY A 320 22.73 13.62 27.52
N ARG A 321 22.54 13.35 26.23
CA ARG A 321 23.15 14.18 25.17
C ARG A 321 22.14 15.21 24.67
N THR A 322 22.24 16.41 25.18
CA THR A 322 21.66 17.61 24.58
C THR A 322 22.41 17.90 23.28
N THR A 323 21.81 17.62 22.13
CA THR A 323 22.26 18.21 20.87
C THR A 323 21.73 19.64 20.80
N ASP A 324 22.56 20.57 21.21
CA ASP A 324 22.37 22.00 21.01
C ASP A 324 22.49 22.29 19.51
N LEU A 325 21.36 22.42 18.83
CA LEU A 325 21.28 22.93 17.47
C LEU A 325 21.17 24.46 17.51
N SER A 326 22.27 25.13 17.91
CA SER A 326 22.43 26.53 17.66
C SER A 326 22.68 26.76 16.16
N TYR A 327 21.69 27.23 15.44
CA TYR A 327 21.87 27.85 14.13
C TYR A 327 22.72 29.13 14.30
N GLN A 328 23.98 29.04 13.94
CA GLN A 328 24.78 30.24 13.70
C GLN A 328 24.43 30.76 12.30
N THR A 329 23.67 31.85 12.28
CA THR A 329 23.67 32.79 11.15
C THR A 329 25.06 33.39 11.05
N LYS A 330 25.75 33.15 9.94
CA LYS A 330 26.91 33.98 9.55
C LYS A 330 26.45 34.93 8.48
N ASP A 331 26.83 36.21 8.74
CA ASP A 331 26.76 37.35 7.85
C ASP A 331 27.32 37.13 6.46
#